data_810169b880a3c2ca6935b0687dbf6e8a
#
_entry.id   810169b880a3c2ca6935b0687dbf6e8a
#
_cell.length_a   1.000
_cell.length_b   1.000
_cell.length_c   1.000
_cell.angle_alpha   90.00
_cell.angle_beta   90.00
_cell.angle_gamma   90.00
#
_symmetry.space_group_name_H-M   'P 1'
#
loop_
_entity.id
_entity.type
_entity.pdbx_description
1 polymer ?
#
loop_
_entity_poly.entity_id
_entity_poly.type
_entity_poly.pdbx_seq_one_letter_code
_entity_poly.pdbx_strand_id
1 'polypeptide(L)'
;LLENIELLRPKLAADTRFHLRHETYNLDAEPEITQWLSDGRIDLFAYNDHMDSTVASLAKPLKRNRMVERTGLTSEAFDQLVQRIVTRGHEVPASNARLAEAACAAGVRMLSHDDNTPAMRRAFRAQGVGISEFPVNEETAREAAEGGDFIVFGAPNVVRGGSHTGWTRASDMIAKGLCSVLASDY
;
A
#
# COMPACT_ATOMS: atom_id res chain seq x y z
N LEU A 1 13.87 -12.05 2.63
CA LEU A 1 14.00 -11.11 1.51
C LEU A 1 14.85 -9.90 1.91
N LEU A 2 14.50 -9.17 2.97
CA LEU A 2 15.21 -7.97 3.43
C LEU A 2 16.70 -8.23 3.68
N GLU A 3 17.05 -9.28 4.43
CA GLU A 3 18.45 -9.68 4.68
C GLU A 3 19.23 -9.92 3.39
N ASN A 4 18.61 -10.54 2.38
CA ASN A 4 19.24 -10.76 1.09
C ASN A 4 19.47 -9.43 0.33
N ILE A 5 18.56 -8.47 0.44
CA ILE A 5 18.73 -7.13 -0.15
C ILE A 5 19.91 -6.44 0.52
N GLU A 6 19.98 -6.45 1.84
CA GLU A 6 21.06 -5.84 2.62
C GLU A 6 22.42 -6.46 2.29
N LEU A 7 22.50 -7.79 2.21
CA LEU A 7 23.72 -8.52 1.84
C LEU A 7 24.20 -8.21 0.42
N LEU A 8 23.27 -8.00 -0.51
CA LEU A 8 23.58 -7.79 -1.93
C LEU A 8 23.75 -6.30 -2.28
N ARG A 9 23.13 -5.38 -1.52
CA ARG A 9 23.15 -3.94 -1.79
C ARG A 9 24.56 -3.38 -2.11
N PRO A 10 25.62 -3.71 -1.37
CA PRO A 10 26.96 -3.23 -1.69
C PRO A 10 27.56 -3.76 -3.01
N LYS A 11 26.96 -4.78 -3.59
CA LYS A 11 27.43 -5.45 -4.82
C LYS A 11 26.58 -5.08 -6.04
N LEU A 12 25.48 -4.35 -5.84
CA LEU A 12 24.60 -3.95 -6.92
C LEU A 12 25.11 -2.70 -7.62
N ALA A 13 24.91 -2.62 -8.93
CA ALA A 13 25.30 -1.46 -9.73
C ALA A 13 24.39 -0.24 -9.50
N ALA A 14 23.20 -0.45 -8.94
CA ALA A 14 22.21 0.59 -8.65
C ALA A 14 22.03 0.77 -7.14
N ASP A 15 21.69 1.99 -6.70
CA ASP A 15 21.24 2.26 -5.34
C ASP A 15 19.88 1.59 -5.11
N THR A 16 19.92 0.38 -4.58
CA THR A 16 18.73 -0.43 -4.34
C THR A 16 18.16 -0.12 -2.96
N ARG A 17 16.93 0.35 -2.93
CA ARG A 17 16.20 0.73 -1.71
C ARG A 17 15.06 -0.24 -1.44
N PHE A 18 14.72 -0.40 -0.15
CA PHE A 18 13.66 -1.30 0.27
C PHE A 18 12.35 -0.52 0.50
N HIS A 19 11.38 -0.81 -0.34
CA HIS A 19 10.01 -0.34 -0.20
C HIS A 19 9.17 -1.44 0.48
N LEU A 20 8.77 -1.22 1.73
CA LEU A 20 7.88 -2.12 2.45
C LEU A 20 6.42 -1.76 2.17
N ARG A 21 5.68 -2.71 1.58
CA ARG A 21 4.22 -2.63 1.45
C ARG A 21 3.58 -3.42 2.59
N HIS A 22 2.90 -2.72 3.48
CA HIS A 22 2.23 -3.28 4.63
C HIS A 22 0.73 -3.41 4.38
N GLU A 23 0.22 -4.62 4.39
CA GLU A 23 -1.22 -4.86 4.44
C GLU A 23 -1.71 -4.51 5.85
N THR A 24 -2.56 -3.49 5.97
CA THR A 24 -2.93 -2.87 7.25
C THR A 24 -3.59 -3.83 8.24
N TYR A 25 -4.22 -4.90 7.75
CA TYR A 25 -4.79 -5.96 8.58
C TYR A 25 -3.77 -7.01 9.06
N ASN A 26 -2.51 -6.93 8.66
CA ASN A 26 -1.43 -7.75 9.22
C ASN A 26 -0.89 -7.13 10.52
N LEU A 27 -1.77 -7.03 11.52
CA LEU A 27 -1.49 -6.40 12.81
C LEU A 27 -0.34 -7.07 13.57
N ASP A 28 -0.14 -8.37 13.35
CA ASP A 28 0.92 -9.13 14.02
C ASP A 28 2.32 -8.75 13.54
N ALA A 29 2.44 -8.08 12.38
CA ALA A 29 3.71 -7.57 11.87
C ALA A 29 4.12 -6.21 12.48
N GLU A 30 3.25 -5.51 13.20
CA GLU A 30 3.52 -4.18 13.74
C GLU A 30 4.82 -4.11 14.57
N PRO A 31 5.09 -5.02 15.52
CA PRO A 31 6.32 -4.95 16.32
C PRO A 31 7.58 -5.09 15.47
N GLU A 32 7.58 -6.00 14.48
CA GLU A 32 8.72 -6.24 13.60
C GLU A 32 8.95 -5.03 12.67
N ILE A 33 7.88 -4.47 12.09
CA ILE A 33 7.97 -3.28 11.23
C ILE A 33 8.50 -2.08 12.03
N THR A 34 8.01 -1.88 13.25
CA THR A 34 8.49 -0.82 14.14
C THR A 34 10.00 -0.95 14.40
N GLN A 35 10.47 -2.17 14.65
CA GLN A 35 11.90 -2.43 14.82
C GLN A 35 12.69 -2.14 13.53
N TRP A 36 12.22 -2.58 12.36
CA TRP A 36 12.88 -2.32 11.09
C TRP A 36 12.94 -0.82 10.75
N LEU A 37 11.89 -0.06 11.08
CA LEU A 37 11.89 1.40 10.94
C LEU A 37 12.96 2.03 11.85
N SER A 38 13.00 1.63 13.12
CA SER A 38 13.99 2.12 14.10
C SER A 38 15.42 1.79 13.69
N ASP A 39 15.65 0.61 13.09
CA ASP A 39 16.96 0.15 12.64
C ASP A 39 17.38 0.76 11.29
N GLY A 40 16.53 1.59 10.66
CA GLY A 40 16.80 2.21 9.36
C GLY A 40 16.84 1.22 8.19
N ARG A 41 16.13 0.09 8.31
CA ARG A 41 16.12 -0.98 7.30
C ARG A 41 15.08 -0.75 6.20
N ILE A 42 14.14 0.19 6.39
CA ILE A 42 13.08 0.54 5.46
C ILE A 42 13.36 1.91 4.86
N ASP A 43 13.42 2.00 3.54
CA ASP A 43 13.66 3.26 2.83
C ASP A 43 12.35 3.97 2.44
N LEU A 44 11.25 3.22 2.27
CA LEU A 44 9.92 3.72 1.94
C LEU A 44 8.86 2.79 2.52
N PHE A 45 7.81 3.35 3.12
CA PHE A 45 6.76 2.58 3.80
C PHE A 45 5.38 2.86 3.20
N ALA A 46 4.69 1.82 2.76
CA ALA A 46 3.37 1.91 2.14
C ALA A 46 2.28 1.23 2.96
N TYR A 47 1.15 1.93 3.13
CA TYR A 47 -0.09 1.35 3.64
C TYR A 47 -0.94 0.82 2.50
N ASN A 48 -1.28 -0.46 2.56
CA ASN A 48 -2.18 -1.14 1.63
C ASN A 48 -3.40 -1.66 2.39
N ASP A 49 -4.59 -1.33 1.94
CA ASP A 49 -5.82 -1.88 2.49
C ASP A 49 -6.63 -2.56 1.39
N HIS A 50 -6.46 -3.88 1.31
CA HIS A 50 -7.19 -4.71 0.35
C HIS A 50 -8.26 -5.58 1.02
N MET A 51 -8.56 -5.36 2.32
CA MET A 51 -9.42 -6.29 3.07
C MET A 51 -10.84 -6.35 2.49
N ASP A 52 -11.46 -5.21 2.23
CA ASP A 52 -12.84 -5.18 1.69
C ASP A 52 -12.91 -5.88 0.33
N SER A 53 -11.96 -5.61 -0.55
CA SER A 53 -11.89 -6.23 -1.87
C SER A 53 -11.58 -7.73 -1.79
N THR A 54 -10.75 -8.13 -0.83
CA THR A 54 -10.43 -9.53 -0.52
C THR A 54 -11.66 -10.27 -0.05
N VAL A 55 -12.36 -9.77 0.97
CA VAL A 55 -13.59 -10.35 1.51
C VAL A 55 -14.67 -10.47 0.42
N ALA A 56 -14.89 -9.41 -0.36
CA ALA A 56 -15.82 -9.46 -1.49
C ALA A 56 -15.43 -10.50 -2.55
N SER A 57 -14.13 -10.73 -2.74
CA SER A 57 -13.62 -11.76 -3.66
C SER A 57 -13.88 -13.18 -3.17
N LEU A 58 -13.96 -13.41 -1.86
CA LEU A 58 -14.23 -14.73 -1.28
C LEU A 58 -15.65 -15.25 -1.60
N ALA A 59 -16.58 -14.36 -1.93
CA ALA A 59 -17.91 -14.75 -2.43
C ALA A 59 -17.84 -15.46 -3.80
N LYS A 60 -16.72 -15.40 -4.51
CA LYS A 60 -16.50 -16.04 -5.82
C LYS A 60 -15.72 -17.35 -5.63
N PRO A 61 -16.34 -18.55 -5.84
CA PRO A 61 -15.71 -19.84 -5.54
C PRO A 61 -14.32 -20.02 -6.13
N LEU A 62 -14.13 -19.67 -7.40
CA LEU A 62 -12.83 -19.78 -8.07
C LEU A 62 -11.74 -18.91 -7.41
N LYS A 63 -12.08 -17.69 -7.00
CA LYS A 63 -11.12 -16.82 -6.33
C LYS A 63 -10.80 -17.33 -4.93
N ARG A 64 -11.83 -17.72 -4.17
CA ARG A 64 -11.66 -18.34 -2.85
C ARG A 64 -10.77 -19.57 -2.90
N ASN A 65 -11.03 -20.52 -3.81
CA ASN A 65 -10.23 -21.73 -3.94
C ASN A 65 -8.75 -21.42 -4.23
N ARG A 66 -8.47 -20.48 -5.15
CA ARG A 66 -7.09 -20.05 -5.41
C ARG A 66 -6.41 -19.44 -4.18
N MET A 67 -7.16 -18.70 -3.35
CA MET A 67 -6.60 -18.15 -2.10
C MET A 67 -6.31 -19.26 -1.09
N VAL A 68 -7.20 -20.22 -0.92
CA VAL A 68 -6.97 -21.41 -0.08
C VAL A 68 -5.72 -22.16 -0.54
N GLU A 69 -5.61 -22.46 -1.83
CA GLU A 69 -4.44 -23.15 -2.41
C GLU A 69 -3.13 -22.39 -2.13
N ARG A 70 -3.13 -21.05 -2.28
CA ARG A 70 -1.94 -20.21 -2.05
C ARG A 70 -1.49 -20.19 -0.59
N THR A 71 -2.40 -20.38 0.37
CA THR A 71 -2.06 -20.45 1.80
C THR A 71 -1.60 -21.82 2.23
N GLY A 72 -1.90 -22.88 1.47
CA GLY A 72 -1.68 -24.28 1.86
C GLY A 72 -2.54 -24.76 3.03
N LEU A 73 -3.54 -23.98 3.43
CA LEU A 73 -4.45 -24.31 4.53
C LEU A 73 -5.62 -25.18 4.04
N THR A 74 -6.29 -25.86 4.97
CA THR A 74 -7.62 -26.42 4.69
C THR A 74 -8.64 -25.29 4.54
N SER A 75 -9.77 -25.56 3.88
CA SER A 75 -10.86 -24.58 3.72
C SER A 75 -11.34 -24.02 5.06
N GLU A 76 -11.49 -24.89 6.06
CA GLU A 76 -11.95 -24.51 7.40
C GLU A 76 -10.93 -23.64 8.12
N ALA A 77 -9.64 -24.01 8.06
CA ALA A 77 -8.56 -23.22 8.65
C ALA A 77 -8.41 -21.85 7.98
N PHE A 78 -8.61 -21.79 6.66
CA PHE A 78 -8.62 -20.54 5.92
C PHE A 78 -9.79 -19.63 6.35
N ASP A 79 -11.01 -20.16 6.47
CA ASP A 79 -12.17 -19.38 6.91
C ASP A 79 -11.99 -18.85 8.35
N GLN A 80 -11.44 -19.68 9.25
CA GLN A 80 -11.10 -19.25 10.61
C GLN A 80 -10.03 -18.14 10.61
N LEU A 81 -9.03 -18.22 9.75
CA LEU A 81 -8.02 -17.17 9.59
C LEU A 81 -8.65 -15.85 9.13
N VAL A 82 -9.46 -15.90 8.07
CA VAL A 82 -10.16 -14.70 7.55
C VAL A 82 -11.06 -14.09 8.63
N GLN A 83 -11.85 -14.90 9.32
CA GLN A 83 -12.73 -14.43 10.39
C GLN A 83 -11.94 -13.74 11.51
N ARG A 84 -10.83 -14.33 11.93
CA ARG A 84 -9.96 -13.74 12.96
C ARG A 84 -9.40 -12.37 12.52
N ILE A 85 -8.91 -12.28 11.27
CA ILE A 85 -8.37 -11.04 10.72
C ILE A 85 -9.46 -9.96 10.65
N VAL A 86 -10.63 -10.27 10.10
CA VAL A 86 -11.76 -9.32 9.97
C VAL A 86 -12.22 -8.83 11.34
N THR A 87 -12.33 -9.73 12.32
CA THR A 87 -12.77 -9.37 13.69
C THR A 87 -11.83 -8.34 14.35
N ARG A 88 -10.54 -8.39 14.02
CA ARG A 88 -9.54 -7.44 14.52
C ARG A 88 -9.49 -6.12 13.75
N GLY A 89 -10.31 -5.94 12.72
CA GLY A 89 -10.29 -4.72 11.91
C GLY A 89 -10.45 -3.40 12.69
N HIS A 90 -11.12 -3.44 13.85
CA HIS A 90 -11.23 -2.29 14.74
C HIS A 90 -9.90 -1.82 15.35
N GLU A 91 -8.86 -2.66 15.35
CA GLU A 91 -7.52 -2.35 15.84
C GLU A 91 -6.67 -1.61 14.78
N VAL A 92 -7.02 -1.74 13.48
CA VAL A 92 -6.24 -1.23 12.34
C VAL A 92 -5.95 0.27 12.43
N PRO A 93 -6.92 1.17 12.73
CA PRO A 93 -6.63 2.59 12.79
C PRO A 93 -5.56 2.95 13.82
N ALA A 94 -5.60 2.29 14.98
CA ALA A 94 -4.63 2.52 16.06
C ALA A 94 -3.24 1.97 15.70
N SER A 95 -3.18 0.80 15.06
CA SER A 95 -1.93 0.23 14.54
C SER A 95 -1.29 1.12 13.48
N ASN A 96 -2.08 1.58 12.51
CA ASN A 96 -1.61 2.50 11.48
C ASN A 96 -1.04 3.80 12.07
N ALA A 97 -1.69 4.36 13.09
CA ALA A 97 -1.21 5.57 13.75
C ALA A 97 0.16 5.35 14.42
N ARG A 98 0.36 4.23 15.14
CA ARG A 98 1.64 3.91 15.77
C ARG A 98 2.74 3.66 14.75
N LEU A 99 2.45 2.97 13.65
CA LEU A 99 3.41 2.77 12.57
C LEU A 99 3.76 4.09 11.86
N ALA A 100 2.79 5.00 11.71
CA ALA A 100 3.05 6.33 11.16
C ALA A 100 3.97 7.15 12.08
N GLU A 101 3.74 7.13 13.40
CA GLU A 101 4.62 7.76 14.38
C GLU A 101 6.04 7.21 14.31
N ALA A 102 6.18 5.87 14.24
CA ALA A 102 7.49 5.22 14.13
C ALA A 102 8.21 5.60 12.82
N ALA A 103 7.49 5.62 11.69
CA ALA A 103 8.07 6.01 10.39
C ALA A 103 8.47 7.49 10.38
N CYS A 104 7.65 8.39 10.94
CA CYS A 104 8.00 9.81 11.10
C CYS A 104 9.25 9.98 11.98
N ALA A 105 9.32 9.28 13.11
CA ALA A 105 10.48 9.33 13.99
C ALA A 105 11.77 8.84 13.31
N ALA A 106 11.66 7.84 12.45
CA ALA A 106 12.77 7.30 11.65
C ALA A 106 13.10 8.13 10.39
N GLY A 107 12.31 9.17 10.07
CA GLY A 107 12.47 9.97 8.86
C GLY A 107 12.14 9.21 7.56
N VAL A 108 11.39 8.10 7.66
CA VAL A 108 10.97 7.28 6.52
C VAL A 108 9.75 7.89 5.86
N ARG A 109 9.80 8.09 4.55
CA ARG A 109 8.65 8.59 3.79
C ARG A 109 7.57 7.53 3.70
N MET A 110 6.33 8.00 3.81
CA MET A 110 5.16 7.12 3.77
C MET A 110 4.27 7.41 2.57
N LEU A 111 3.65 6.36 2.07
CA LEU A 111 2.61 6.44 1.05
C LEU A 111 1.38 5.59 1.41
N SER A 112 0.24 6.00 0.90
CA SER A 112 -1.00 5.22 0.90
C SER A 112 -1.30 4.72 -0.49
N HIS A 113 -1.89 3.54 -0.59
CA HIS A 113 -2.18 2.89 -1.86
C HIS A 113 -3.69 2.84 -2.10
N ASP A 114 -4.11 3.16 -3.33
CA ASP A 114 -5.51 3.10 -3.77
C ASP A 114 -6.47 3.99 -2.95
N ASP A 115 -6.02 5.19 -2.55
CA ASP A 115 -6.90 6.15 -1.89
C ASP A 115 -8.18 6.35 -2.69
N ASN A 116 -9.34 6.10 -2.07
CA ASN A 116 -10.62 6.05 -2.78
C ASN A 116 -11.53 7.27 -2.52
N THR A 117 -11.21 8.09 -1.53
CA THR A 117 -11.94 9.31 -1.22
C THR A 117 -11.00 10.43 -0.77
N PRO A 118 -11.38 11.71 -0.98
CA PRO A 118 -10.68 12.86 -0.41
C PRO A 118 -10.54 12.79 1.11
N ALA A 119 -11.56 12.26 1.81
CA ALA A 119 -11.52 12.11 3.27
C ALA A 119 -10.43 11.11 3.71
N MET A 120 -10.31 9.99 3.04
CA MET A 120 -9.24 9.01 3.26
C MET A 120 -7.86 9.64 3.03
N ARG A 121 -7.68 10.37 1.92
CA ARG A 121 -6.42 11.06 1.63
C ARG A 121 -6.05 12.06 2.73
N ARG A 122 -7.00 12.88 3.20
CA ARG A 122 -6.79 13.82 4.31
C ARG A 122 -6.40 13.10 5.61
N ALA A 123 -7.05 11.98 5.90
CA ALA A 123 -6.74 11.19 7.10
C ALA A 123 -5.32 10.63 7.07
N PHE A 124 -4.85 10.12 5.93
CA PHE A 124 -3.45 9.68 5.77
C PHE A 124 -2.47 10.86 5.86
N ARG A 125 -2.76 11.98 5.20
CA ARG A 125 -1.92 13.19 5.29
C ARG A 125 -1.76 13.67 6.74
N ALA A 126 -2.83 13.65 7.54
CA ALA A 126 -2.79 14.02 8.95
C ALA A 126 -1.86 13.12 9.78
N GLN A 127 -1.54 11.92 9.31
CA GLN A 127 -0.57 11.00 9.90
C GLN A 127 0.84 11.13 9.31
N GLY A 128 1.11 12.15 8.47
CA GLY A 128 2.40 12.34 7.84
C GLY A 128 2.63 11.56 6.54
N VAL A 129 1.59 10.89 6.01
CA VAL A 129 1.66 10.17 4.74
C VAL A 129 1.55 11.18 3.59
N GLY A 130 2.69 11.54 3.00
CA GLY A 130 2.80 12.60 1.99
C GLY A 130 2.80 12.13 0.54
N ILE A 131 2.53 10.85 0.28
CA ILE A 131 2.50 10.29 -1.08
C ILE A 131 1.20 9.51 -1.25
N SER A 132 0.44 9.82 -2.31
CA SER A 132 -0.75 9.09 -2.75
C SER A 132 -0.39 8.22 -3.95
N GLU A 133 -0.36 6.91 -3.76
CA GLU A 133 -0.06 5.95 -4.82
C GLU A 133 -1.35 5.39 -5.40
N PHE A 134 -1.55 5.62 -6.69
CA PHE A 134 -2.69 5.16 -7.47
C PHE A 134 -4.07 5.61 -6.94
N PRO A 135 -4.29 6.92 -6.67
CA PRO A 135 -5.63 7.38 -6.29
C PRO A 135 -6.64 6.93 -7.33
N VAL A 136 -7.75 6.32 -6.85
CA VAL A 136 -8.66 5.58 -7.73
C VAL A 136 -9.59 6.46 -8.55
N ASN A 137 -9.68 7.77 -8.23
CA ASN A 137 -10.50 8.75 -8.95
C ASN A 137 -9.84 10.13 -8.98
N GLU A 138 -10.33 10.98 -9.88
CA GLU A 138 -9.79 12.33 -10.06
C GLU A 138 -10.00 13.22 -8.83
N GLU A 139 -11.12 13.09 -8.13
CA GLU A 139 -11.44 13.90 -6.95
C GLU A 139 -10.39 13.67 -5.85
N THR A 140 -10.02 12.43 -5.61
CA THR A 140 -8.97 12.08 -4.64
C THR A 140 -7.57 12.55 -5.09
N ALA A 141 -7.27 12.44 -6.39
CA ALA A 141 -6.03 12.98 -6.93
C ALA A 141 -5.94 14.52 -6.79
N ARG A 142 -7.05 15.24 -6.96
CA ARG A 142 -7.12 16.70 -6.73
C ARG A 142 -6.89 17.03 -5.26
N GLU A 143 -7.56 16.33 -4.34
CA GLU A 143 -7.32 16.50 -2.91
C GLU A 143 -5.85 16.30 -2.53
N ALA A 144 -5.19 15.28 -3.13
CA ALA A 144 -3.76 15.06 -2.92
C ALA A 144 -2.93 16.24 -3.43
N ALA A 145 -3.21 16.73 -4.65
CA ALA A 145 -2.50 17.86 -5.25
C ALA A 145 -2.68 19.15 -4.44
N GLU A 146 -3.91 19.47 -4.05
CA GLU A 146 -4.25 20.65 -3.25
C GLU A 146 -3.59 20.61 -1.86
N GLY A 147 -3.44 19.43 -1.30
CA GLY A 147 -2.75 19.20 -0.05
C GLY A 147 -1.22 19.19 -0.14
N GLY A 148 -0.66 19.30 -1.35
CA GLY A 148 0.79 19.28 -1.57
C GLY A 148 1.42 17.89 -1.53
N ASP A 149 0.63 16.82 -1.64
CA ASP A 149 1.14 15.46 -1.67
C ASP A 149 1.74 15.11 -3.02
N PHE A 150 2.72 14.20 -3.04
CA PHE A 150 3.17 13.58 -4.28
C PHE A 150 2.13 12.55 -4.74
N ILE A 151 1.88 12.51 -6.05
CA ILE A 151 0.91 11.61 -6.66
C ILE A 151 1.62 10.68 -7.62
N VAL A 152 1.51 9.38 -7.36
CA VAL A 152 2.15 8.33 -8.15
C VAL A 152 1.12 7.64 -9.03
N PHE A 153 1.42 7.49 -10.34
CA PHE A 153 0.67 6.63 -11.24
C PHE A 153 1.57 5.60 -11.90
N GLY A 154 0.98 4.51 -12.36
CA GLY A 154 1.71 3.44 -13.05
C GLY A 154 2.08 3.83 -14.48
N ALA A 155 3.36 3.75 -14.84
CA ALA A 155 3.80 3.89 -16.22
C ALA A 155 3.10 2.90 -17.18
N PRO A 156 2.82 1.64 -16.80
CA PRO A 156 2.04 0.72 -17.62
C PRO A 156 0.62 1.20 -17.96
N ASN A 157 -0.01 1.99 -17.06
CA ASN A 157 -1.32 2.60 -17.33
C ASN A 157 -1.23 3.61 -18.49
N VAL A 158 -0.14 4.39 -18.56
CA VAL A 158 0.11 5.32 -19.68
C VAL A 158 0.31 4.54 -20.99
N VAL A 159 1.18 3.53 -20.96
CA VAL A 159 1.52 2.73 -22.16
C VAL A 159 0.32 1.97 -22.72
N ARG A 160 -0.52 1.41 -21.86
CA ARG A 160 -1.73 0.68 -22.26
C ARG A 160 -2.91 1.59 -22.62
N GLY A 161 -2.83 2.88 -22.32
CA GLY A 161 -3.91 3.83 -22.53
C GLY A 161 -5.06 3.72 -21.51
N GLY A 162 -4.83 3.08 -20.36
CA GLY A 162 -5.82 2.97 -19.30
C GLY A 162 -5.43 2.03 -18.16
N SER A 163 -6.22 2.08 -17.08
CA SER A 163 -6.07 1.20 -15.95
C SER A 163 -6.63 -0.20 -16.24
N HIS A 164 -5.97 -1.25 -15.77
CA HIS A 164 -6.50 -2.62 -15.84
C HIS A 164 -7.71 -2.84 -14.92
N THR A 165 -7.90 -1.98 -13.93
CA THR A 165 -9.06 -1.99 -13.02
C THR A 165 -10.23 -1.14 -13.52
N GLY A 166 -10.04 -0.34 -14.57
CA GLY A 166 -11.03 0.60 -15.07
C GLY A 166 -11.09 1.93 -14.29
N TRP A 167 -10.15 2.16 -13.37
CA TRP A 167 -10.05 3.41 -12.59
C TRP A 167 -9.47 4.56 -13.43
N THR A 168 -8.73 5.47 -12.78
CA THR A 168 -8.13 6.64 -13.44
C THR A 168 -7.20 6.27 -14.59
N ARG A 169 -7.29 6.99 -15.70
CA ARG A 169 -6.29 6.94 -16.76
C ARG A 169 -5.13 7.86 -16.38
N ALA A 170 -3.94 7.30 -16.29
CA ALA A 170 -2.76 8.06 -15.89
C ALA A 170 -2.45 9.21 -16.87
N SER A 171 -2.66 9.01 -18.18
CA SER A 171 -2.49 10.07 -19.19
C SER A 171 -3.39 11.28 -18.94
N ASP A 172 -4.64 11.06 -18.50
CA ASP A 172 -5.58 12.15 -18.23
C ASP A 172 -5.17 12.91 -16.96
N MET A 173 -4.66 12.19 -15.95
CA MET A 173 -4.14 12.79 -14.73
C MET A 173 -2.86 13.61 -14.99
N ILE A 174 -1.97 13.11 -15.83
CA ILE A 174 -0.78 13.84 -16.28
C ILE A 174 -1.19 15.14 -16.99
N ALA A 175 -2.12 15.06 -17.94
CA ALA A 175 -2.60 16.23 -18.69
C ALA A 175 -3.23 17.30 -17.79
N LYS A 176 -3.79 16.91 -16.63
CA LYS A 176 -4.39 17.80 -15.62
C LYS A 176 -3.40 18.28 -14.57
N GLY A 177 -2.11 17.90 -14.64
CA GLY A 177 -1.12 18.21 -13.61
C GLY A 177 -1.31 17.46 -12.29
N LEU A 178 -2.02 16.34 -12.31
CA LEU A 178 -2.34 15.52 -11.14
C LEU A 178 -1.45 14.25 -11.03
N CYS A 179 -0.23 14.33 -11.55
CA CYS A 179 0.75 13.25 -11.47
C CYS A 179 2.14 13.84 -11.21
N SER A 180 2.76 13.45 -10.13
CA SER A 180 4.12 13.89 -9.77
C SER A 180 5.19 12.86 -10.16
N VAL A 181 4.83 11.57 -10.13
CA VAL A 181 5.75 10.44 -10.29
C VAL A 181 5.09 9.34 -11.12
N LEU A 182 5.89 8.69 -11.97
CA LEU A 182 5.50 7.46 -12.65
C LEU A 182 6.32 6.29 -12.09
N ALA A 183 5.64 5.24 -11.68
CA ALA A 183 6.25 4.00 -11.22
C ALA A 183 6.05 2.88 -12.27
N SER A 184 7.04 2.00 -12.41
CA SER A 184 6.91 0.82 -13.29
C SER A 184 5.93 -0.20 -12.71
N ASP A 185 5.98 -0.41 -11.42
CA ASP A 185 5.12 -1.33 -10.65
C ASP A 185 5.03 -2.74 -11.30
N TYR A 186 6.18 -3.35 -11.54
CA TYR A 186 6.32 -4.72 -12.08
C TYR A 186 6.73 -5.70 -10.98
#